data_a2e82bccbdb2806480be2a8d6a518e32
#
_entry.id   a2e82bccbdb2806480be2a8d6a518e32
#
_cell.length_a   1.000
_cell.length_b   1.000
_cell.length_c   1.000
_cell.angle_alpha   90.00
_cell.angle_beta   90.00
_cell.angle_gamma   90.00
#
_symmetry.space_group_name_H-M   'P 1'
#
loop_
_entity.id
_entity.type
_entity.pdbx_description
1 polymer ?
#
loop_
_entity_poly.entity_id
_entity_poly.type
_entity_poly.pdbx_seq_one_letter_code
_entity_poly.pdbx_strand_id
1 'polypeptide(L)'
;MDNTQKYAAIDLKSFYASVECILRKLDPLNTNLVVADESRTEKTICLAVSPALRSYNISGRLRLFELIQKVKTINYERLKIAKYFSAKLYNHLELINNPNLELDYIVAKPRMSTYIDYSSKIYSIYLKYFDPKDIHIYSIDEVFIDLTPYIKHYKLSADKLIENILFEILKTTQITATAGIGTNLYLAKIAMDILAKKQNINKDGLCIGYLDEMLYRRKL
;
A
#
# COMPACT_ATOMS: atom_id res chain seq x y z
N MET A 1 27.86 18.80 12.36
CA MET A 1 27.27 17.69 11.59
C MET A 1 26.18 17.10 12.44
N ASP A 2 24.96 17.08 11.96
CA ASP A 2 23.82 16.53 12.68
C ASP A 2 24.06 15.03 12.90
N ASN A 3 24.28 14.65 14.14
CA ASN A 3 24.59 13.27 14.52
C ASN A 3 23.32 12.50 14.91
N THR A 4 22.17 13.02 14.48
CA THR A 4 20.87 12.47 14.81
C THR A 4 20.64 11.15 14.06
N GLN A 5 20.31 10.10 14.78
CA GLN A 5 19.94 8.83 14.19
C GLN A 5 18.74 9.00 13.25
N LYS A 6 18.72 8.25 12.16
CA LYS A 6 17.62 8.25 11.17
C LYS A 6 17.22 6.83 10.83
N TYR A 7 15.94 6.58 10.93
CA TYR A 7 15.33 5.29 10.63
C TYR A 7 14.23 5.46 9.58
N ALA A 8 14.05 4.46 8.74
CA ALA A 8 12.90 4.37 7.86
C ALA A 8 12.01 3.19 8.24
N ALA A 9 10.70 3.37 8.10
CA ALA A 9 9.71 2.32 8.02
C ALA A 9 9.15 2.31 6.59
N ILE A 10 9.09 1.15 5.94
CA ILE A 10 8.56 1.01 4.56
C ILE A 10 7.49 -0.06 4.57
N ASP A 11 6.32 0.24 3.98
CA ASP A 11 5.14 -0.64 3.89
C ASP A 11 4.66 -0.72 2.43
N LEU A 12 4.45 -1.93 1.94
CA LEU A 12 3.98 -2.20 0.58
C LEU A 12 2.45 -2.05 0.51
N LYS A 13 1.97 -1.13 -0.32
CA LYS A 13 0.56 -0.73 -0.34
C LYS A 13 -0.36 -1.87 -0.78
N SER A 14 -1.27 -2.32 0.11
CA SER A 14 -2.23 -3.40 -0.14
C SER A 14 -1.56 -4.65 -0.75
N PHE A 15 -0.44 -5.07 -0.22
CA PHE A 15 0.55 -5.94 -0.83
C PHE A 15 -0.04 -7.13 -1.59
N TYR A 16 -0.81 -8.00 -0.94
CA TYR A 16 -1.37 -9.19 -1.59
C TYR A 16 -2.31 -8.83 -2.76
N ALA A 17 -3.14 -7.80 -2.58
CA ALA A 17 -4.04 -7.36 -3.65
C ALA A 17 -3.27 -6.76 -4.82
N SER A 18 -2.19 -6.00 -4.54
CA SER A 18 -1.31 -5.45 -5.57
C SER A 18 -0.62 -6.56 -6.37
N VAL A 19 -0.07 -7.58 -5.69
CA VAL A 19 0.52 -8.75 -6.36
C VAL A 19 -0.53 -9.44 -7.26
N GLU A 20 -1.75 -9.65 -6.77
CA GLU A 20 -2.82 -10.30 -7.53
C GLU A 20 -3.26 -9.49 -8.76
N CYS A 21 -3.28 -8.16 -8.67
CA CYS A 21 -3.53 -7.29 -9.83
C CYS A 21 -2.40 -7.43 -10.86
N ILE A 22 -1.15 -7.31 -10.44
CA ILE A 22 0.02 -7.36 -11.34
C ILE A 22 0.10 -8.68 -12.10
N LEU A 23 -0.14 -9.81 -11.42
CA LEU A 23 -0.16 -11.13 -12.05
C LEU A 23 -1.26 -11.30 -13.11
N ARG A 24 -2.31 -10.49 -13.02
CA ARG A 24 -3.40 -10.40 -14.01
C ARG A 24 -3.17 -9.31 -15.06
N LYS A 25 -2.00 -8.64 -15.02
CA LYS A 25 -1.68 -7.47 -15.87
C LYS A 25 -2.68 -6.32 -15.69
N LEU A 26 -3.13 -6.12 -14.46
CA LEU A 26 -4.05 -5.06 -14.06
C LEU A 26 -3.33 -4.06 -13.16
N ASP A 27 -3.72 -2.79 -13.23
CA ASP A 27 -3.20 -1.73 -12.37
C ASP A 27 -3.82 -1.82 -10.96
N PRO A 28 -3.01 -2.03 -9.89
CA PRO A 28 -3.51 -2.09 -8.51
C PRO A 28 -4.23 -0.82 -8.06
N LEU A 29 -3.83 0.35 -8.58
CA LEU A 29 -4.42 1.64 -8.22
C LEU A 29 -5.77 1.88 -8.90
N ASN A 30 -6.07 1.12 -9.95
CA ASN A 30 -7.28 1.30 -10.76
C ASN A 30 -8.20 0.07 -10.79
N THR A 31 -7.79 -1.05 -10.21
CA THR A 31 -8.58 -2.28 -10.22
C THR A 31 -9.19 -2.56 -8.86
N ASN A 32 -10.51 -2.72 -8.81
CA ASN A 32 -11.22 -3.20 -7.63
C ASN A 32 -10.98 -4.70 -7.46
N LEU A 33 -10.20 -5.07 -6.46
CA LEU A 33 -9.84 -6.46 -6.19
C LEU A 33 -9.74 -6.70 -4.68
N VAL A 34 -10.20 -7.87 -4.26
CA VAL A 34 -10.06 -8.39 -2.90
C VAL A 34 -9.38 -9.74 -2.91
N VAL A 35 -8.52 -10.00 -1.94
CA VAL A 35 -7.91 -11.32 -1.72
C VAL A 35 -8.68 -12.03 -0.60
N ALA A 36 -9.45 -13.05 -0.97
CA ALA A 36 -10.26 -13.84 -0.05
C ALA A 36 -10.45 -15.27 -0.56
N ASP A 37 -10.67 -16.22 0.34
CA ASP A 37 -10.98 -17.61 -0.02
C ASP A 37 -12.49 -17.86 0.09
N GLU A 38 -13.20 -17.66 -1.02
CA GLU A 38 -14.65 -17.87 -1.12
C GLU A 38 -15.07 -19.35 -0.90
N SER A 39 -14.15 -20.30 -1.10
CA SER A 39 -14.45 -21.73 -0.92
C SER A 39 -14.73 -22.10 0.55
N ARG A 40 -14.36 -21.24 1.50
CA ARG A 40 -14.59 -21.47 2.93
C ARG A 40 -16.00 -21.06 3.33
N THR A 41 -16.24 -19.79 3.45
CA THR A 41 -17.55 -19.18 3.76
C THR A 41 -17.48 -17.67 3.51
N GLU A 42 -18.62 -16.99 3.37
CA GLU A 42 -18.67 -15.52 3.33
C GLU A 42 -18.17 -14.84 4.62
N LYS A 43 -18.03 -15.58 5.73
CA LYS A 43 -17.45 -15.09 6.99
C LYS A 43 -15.92 -15.04 6.96
N THR A 44 -15.27 -15.51 5.89
CA THR A 44 -13.82 -15.45 5.73
C THR A 44 -13.33 -14.02 5.79
N ILE A 45 -12.15 -13.83 6.37
CA ILE A 45 -11.49 -12.51 6.43
C ILE A 45 -10.82 -12.25 5.09
N CYS A 46 -11.05 -11.07 4.53
CA CYS A 46 -10.30 -10.58 3.38
C CYS A 46 -8.87 -10.26 3.81
N LEU A 47 -7.89 -10.90 3.19
CA LEU A 47 -6.48 -10.73 3.54
C LEU A 47 -5.92 -9.40 3.05
N ALA A 48 -6.42 -8.91 1.92
CA ALA A 48 -6.10 -7.59 1.37
C ALA A 48 -7.22 -7.08 0.46
N VAL A 49 -7.30 -5.76 0.38
CA VAL A 49 -8.21 -5.03 -0.52
C VAL A 49 -7.37 -4.06 -1.33
N SER A 50 -7.56 -3.99 -2.64
CA SER A 50 -6.80 -3.10 -3.53
C SER A 50 -6.98 -1.63 -3.16
N PRO A 51 -6.01 -0.76 -3.47
CA PRO A 51 -6.14 0.67 -3.23
C PRO A 51 -7.37 1.28 -3.91
N ALA A 52 -7.69 0.85 -5.13
CA ALA A 52 -8.88 1.26 -5.86
C ALA A 52 -10.17 0.94 -5.09
N LEU A 53 -10.32 -0.28 -4.60
CA LEU A 53 -11.51 -0.69 -3.86
C LEU A 53 -11.58 -0.01 -2.47
N ARG A 54 -10.43 0.27 -1.84
CA ARG A 54 -10.37 1.01 -0.57
C ARG A 54 -10.82 2.47 -0.68
N SER A 55 -10.74 3.09 -1.86
CA SER A 55 -11.20 4.47 -2.09
C SER A 55 -12.72 4.64 -1.88
N TYR A 56 -13.47 3.54 -1.90
CA TYR A 56 -14.90 3.50 -1.55
C TYR A 56 -15.15 3.32 -0.03
N ASN A 57 -14.20 3.69 0.83
CA ASN A 57 -14.27 3.51 2.29
C ASN A 57 -14.42 2.06 2.75
N ILE A 58 -13.87 1.13 1.97
CA ILE A 58 -13.82 -0.29 2.29
C ILE A 58 -12.54 -0.59 3.07
N SER A 59 -12.66 -1.12 4.29
CA SER A 59 -11.53 -1.47 5.16
C SER A 59 -10.64 -2.56 4.53
N GLY A 60 -9.34 -2.55 4.85
CA GLY A 60 -8.40 -3.55 4.34
C GLY A 60 -8.55 -4.95 4.95
N ARG A 61 -9.22 -5.09 6.10
CA ARG A 61 -9.36 -6.35 6.86
C ARG A 61 -10.80 -6.56 7.32
N LEU A 62 -11.76 -6.53 6.40
CA LEU A 62 -13.15 -6.84 6.66
C LEU A 62 -13.45 -8.32 6.32
N ARG A 63 -14.61 -8.82 6.73
CA ARG A 63 -15.10 -10.12 6.29
C ARG A 63 -15.73 -10.00 4.90
N LEU A 64 -15.72 -11.08 4.13
CA LEU A 64 -16.22 -11.07 2.76
C LEU A 64 -17.71 -10.65 2.69
N PHE A 65 -18.55 -11.11 3.61
CA PHE A 65 -19.97 -10.68 3.64
C PHE A 65 -20.12 -9.17 3.90
N GLU A 66 -19.24 -8.56 4.71
CA GLU A 66 -19.26 -7.12 4.95
C GLU A 66 -18.87 -6.34 3.69
N LEU A 67 -17.92 -6.87 2.90
CA LEU A 67 -17.58 -6.33 1.59
C LEU A 67 -18.79 -6.37 0.65
N ILE A 68 -19.45 -7.53 0.54
CA ILE A 68 -20.64 -7.73 -0.30
C ILE A 68 -21.73 -6.69 0.09
N GLN A 69 -21.97 -6.52 1.38
CA GLN A 69 -22.97 -5.56 1.88
C GLN A 69 -22.58 -4.12 1.54
N LYS A 70 -21.31 -3.74 1.73
CA LYS A 70 -20.84 -2.38 1.41
C LYS A 70 -20.95 -2.10 -0.09
N VAL A 71 -20.56 -3.04 -0.95
CA VAL A 71 -20.69 -2.89 -2.40
C VAL A 71 -22.17 -2.76 -2.81
N LYS A 72 -23.08 -3.52 -2.22
CA LYS A 72 -24.54 -3.37 -2.44
C LYS A 72 -25.01 -1.96 -2.05
N THR A 73 -24.57 -1.44 -0.90
CA THR A 73 -24.91 -0.07 -0.46
C THR A 73 -24.38 0.98 -1.42
N ILE A 74 -23.13 0.87 -1.86
CA ILE A 74 -22.53 1.78 -2.83
C ILE A 74 -23.31 1.75 -4.15
N ASN A 75 -23.65 0.57 -4.65
CA ASN A 75 -24.42 0.42 -5.88
C ASN A 75 -25.86 0.96 -5.72
N TYR A 76 -26.47 0.79 -4.57
CA TYR A 76 -27.76 1.42 -4.29
C TYR A 76 -27.68 2.97 -4.37
N GLU A 77 -26.66 3.58 -3.79
CA GLU A 77 -26.47 5.04 -3.88
C GLU A 77 -26.15 5.48 -5.33
N ARG A 78 -25.35 4.71 -6.05
CA ARG A 78 -25.09 4.96 -7.49
C ARG A 78 -26.36 4.88 -8.32
N LEU A 79 -27.24 3.92 -8.04
CA LEU A 79 -28.50 3.73 -8.77
C LEU A 79 -29.47 4.88 -8.60
N LYS A 80 -29.45 5.58 -7.44
CA LYS A 80 -30.27 6.78 -7.24
C LYS A 80 -29.90 7.91 -8.24
N ILE A 81 -28.65 7.96 -8.67
CA ILE A 81 -28.13 8.96 -9.62
C ILE A 81 -28.34 8.46 -11.06
N ALA A 82 -27.98 7.21 -11.33
CA ALA A 82 -27.93 6.62 -12.66
C ALA A 82 -29.29 6.19 -13.20
N LYS A 83 -30.25 5.89 -12.30
CA LYS A 83 -31.56 5.28 -12.60
C LYS A 83 -31.48 3.81 -13.08
N TYR A 84 -30.48 3.43 -13.85
CA TYR A 84 -30.22 2.06 -14.29
C TYR A 84 -28.73 1.84 -14.50
N PHE A 85 -28.27 0.60 -14.44
CA PHE A 85 -26.91 0.22 -14.80
C PHE A 85 -26.86 -0.39 -16.20
N SER A 86 -25.89 0.04 -16.99
CA SER A 86 -25.61 -0.47 -18.34
C SER A 86 -24.68 -1.70 -18.33
N ALA A 87 -23.75 -1.77 -17.36
CA ALA A 87 -22.78 -2.84 -17.20
C ALA A 87 -22.23 -2.87 -15.77
N LYS A 88 -21.56 -3.99 -15.42
CA LYS A 88 -20.75 -4.14 -14.20
C LYS A 88 -19.27 -3.98 -14.55
N LEU A 89 -18.54 -3.25 -13.71
CA LEU A 89 -17.13 -3.00 -13.97
C LEU A 89 -16.29 -2.94 -12.68
N TYR A 90 -15.07 -3.43 -12.76
CA TYR A 90 -14.09 -3.37 -11.66
C TYR A 90 -13.01 -2.30 -11.88
N ASN A 91 -13.10 -1.50 -12.95
CA ASN A 91 -12.17 -0.41 -13.25
C ASN A 91 -12.61 0.87 -12.53
N HIS A 92 -11.79 1.36 -11.59
CA HIS A 92 -12.12 2.49 -10.73
C HIS A 92 -12.30 3.81 -11.49
N LEU A 93 -11.40 4.11 -12.43
CA LEU A 93 -11.47 5.37 -13.21
C LEU A 93 -12.72 5.42 -14.10
N GLU A 94 -13.08 4.31 -14.71
CA GLU A 94 -14.30 4.24 -15.51
C GLU A 94 -15.55 4.38 -14.65
N LEU A 95 -15.54 3.76 -13.46
CA LEU A 95 -16.63 3.88 -12.49
C LEU A 95 -16.84 5.32 -11.99
N ILE A 96 -15.75 6.07 -11.77
CA ILE A 96 -15.85 7.49 -11.37
C ILE A 96 -16.44 8.34 -12.50
N ASN A 97 -16.00 8.10 -13.73
CA ASN A 97 -16.39 8.90 -14.88
C ASN A 97 -17.80 8.56 -15.42
N ASN A 98 -18.34 7.38 -15.08
CA ASN A 98 -19.65 6.95 -15.56
C ASN A 98 -20.53 6.39 -14.43
N PRO A 99 -21.51 7.15 -13.93
CA PRO A 99 -22.41 6.70 -12.88
C PRO A 99 -23.31 5.53 -13.28
N ASN A 100 -23.54 5.30 -14.60
CA ASN A 100 -24.36 4.19 -15.10
C ASN A 100 -23.65 2.82 -15.07
N LEU A 101 -22.42 2.75 -14.53
CA LEU A 101 -21.71 1.50 -14.32
C LEU A 101 -21.93 1.00 -12.88
N GLU A 102 -22.28 -0.27 -12.74
CA GLU A 102 -22.35 -0.96 -11.45
C GLU A 102 -20.93 -1.27 -10.95
N LEU A 103 -20.63 -0.88 -9.71
CA LEU A 103 -19.37 -1.25 -9.06
C LEU A 103 -19.31 -2.76 -8.89
N ASP A 104 -18.29 -3.37 -9.46
CA ASP A 104 -17.92 -4.76 -9.28
C ASP A 104 -16.47 -4.88 -8.81
N TYR A 105 -16.04 -6.09 -8.42
CA TYR A 105 -14.70 -6.37 -7.95
C TYR A 105 -14.29 -7.81 -8.24
N ILE A 106 -12.98 -8.04 -8.35
CA ILE A 106 -12.40 -9.36 -8.54
C ILE A 106 -12.13 -9.98 -7.17
N VAL A 107 -12.53 -11.23 -6.94
CA VAL A 107 -12.10 -12.01 -5.78
C VAL A 107 -10.95 -12.91 -6.20
N ALA A 108 -9.80 -12.72 -5.57
CA ALA A 108 -8.60 -13.51 -5.82
C ALA A 108 -8.35 -14.48 -4.66
N LYS A 109 -8.19 -15.77 -4.97
CA LYS A 109 -7.81 -16.76 -3.97
C LYS A 109 -6.39 -16.51 -3.46
N PRO A 110 -6.12 -16.58 -2.13
CA PRO A 110 -4.79 -16.37 -1.58
C PRO A 110 -3.74 -17.34 -2.10
N ARG A 111 -2.55 -16.82 -2.43
CA ARG A 111 -1.38 -17.58 -2.92
C ARG A 111 -0.13 -17.21 -2.12
N MET A 112 -0.01 -17.73 -0.90
CA MET A 112 1.03 -17.32 0.05
C MET A 112 2.45 -17.51 -0.48
N SER A 113 2.75 -18.61 -1.18
CA SER A 113 4.08 -18.83 -1.80
C SER A 113 4.44 -17.69 -2.76
N THR A 114 3.51 -17.31 -3.62
CA THR A 114 3.71 -16.20 -4.56
C THR A 114 3.97 -14.86 -3.85
N TYR A 115 3.29 -14.61 -2.73
CA TYR A 115 3.53 -13.38 -1.95
C TYR A 115 4.91 -13.39 -1.29
N ILE A 116 5.35 -14.55 -0.80
CA ILE A 116 6.71 -14.72 -0.26
C ILE A 116 7.75 -14.45 -1.35
N ASP A 117 7.55 -14.96 -2.58
CA ASP A 117 8.46 -14.73 -3.72
C ASP A 117 8.58 -13.23 -4.05
N TYR A 118 7.44 -12.51 -4.10
CA TYR A 118 7.46 -11.07 -4.32
C TYR A 118 8.11 -10.29 -3.17
N SER A 119 7.85 -10.67 -1.92
CA SER A 119 8.50 -10.09 -0.74
C SER A 119 10.02 -10.30 -0.79
N SER A 120 10.48 -11.50 -1.11
CA SER A 120 11.90 -11.84 -1.26
C SER A 120 12.57 -11.05 -2.39
N LYS A 121 11.86 -10.85 -3.50
CA LYS A 121 12.33 -10.01 -4.61
C LYS A 121 12.50 -8.55 -4.17
N ILE A 122 11.56 -8.02 -3.39
CA ILE A 122 11.66 -6.65 -2.86
C ILE A 122 12.77 -6.56 -1.81
N TYR A 123 12.92 -7.56 -0.94
CA TYR A 123 14.02 -7.62 0.02
C TYR A 123 15.39 -7.58 -0.67
N SER A 124 15.53 -8.26 -1.82
CA SER A 124 16.75 -8.20 -2.63
C SER A 124 17.06 -6.78 -3.16
N ILE A 125 16.05 -5.91 -3.31
CA ILE A 125 16.27 -4.50 -3.64
C ILE A 125 16.88 -3.78 -2.44
N TYR A 126 16.36 -3.98 -1.21
CA TYR A 126 16.93 -3.38 -0.01
C TYR A 126 18.40 -3.77 0.18
N LEU A 127 18.76 -5.02 -0.10
CA LEU A 127 20.14 -5.54 0.02
C LEU A 127 21.13 -4.88 -0.95
N LYS A 128 20.69 -4.19 -2.00
CA LYS A 128 21.58 -3.40 -2.86
C LYS A 128 22.06 -2.11 -2.18
N TYR A 129 21.31 -1.63 -1.20
CA TYR A 129 21.55 -0.35 -0.53
C TYR A 129 22.04 -0.50 0.89
N PHE A 130 21.66 -1.58 1.58
CA PHE A 130 21.85 -1.75 3.02
C PHE A 130 22.42 -3.12 3.36
N ASP A 131 23.22 -3.17 4.43
CA ASP A 131 23.65 -4.40 5.06
C ASP A 131 22.44 -5.11 5.71
N PRO A 132 22.31 -6.44 5.64
CA PRO A 132 21.22 -7.18 6.27
C PRO A 132 21.03 -6.89 7.77
N LYS A 133 22.12 -6.59 8.51
CA LYS A 133 22.05 -6.28 9.94
C LYS A 133 21.32 -4.99 10.28
N ASP A 134 21.23 -4.06 9.31
CA ASP A 134 20.58 -2.76 9.45
C ASP A 134 19.12 -2.77 8.92
N ILE A 135 18.67 -3.94 8.42
CA ILE A 135 17.30 -4.18 7.96
C ILE A 135 16.57 -5.08 8.95
N HIS A 136 15.51 -4.59 9.56
CA HIS A 136 14.63 -5.38 10.40
C HIS A 136 13.32 -5.70 9.64
N ILE A 137 13.11 -6.98 9.33
CA ILE A 137 11.86 -7.47 8.71
C ILE A 137 10.79 -7.52 9.79
N TYR A 138 9.81 -6.63 9.72
CA TYR A 138 8.70 -6.56 10.65
C TYR A 138 7.55 -7.50 10.23
N SER A 139 7.27 -7.57 8.93
CA SER A 139 6.29 -8.48 8.34
C SER A 139 6.66 -8.82 6.89
N ILE A 140 5.80 -9.55 6.19
CA ILE A 140 5.98 -9.89 4.77
C ILE A 140 5.97 -8.65 3.85
N ASP A 141 5.36 -7.56 4.30
CA ASP A 141 5.14 -6.32 3.54
C ASP A 141 5.72 -5.07 4.23
N GLU A 142 6.35 -5.22 5.40
CA GLU A 142 6.87 -4.09 6.17
C GLU A 142 8.28 -4.36 6.69
N VAL A 143 9.17 -3.36 6.53
CA VAL A 143 10.55 -3.36 7.04
C VAL A 143 10.88 -2.07 7.76
N PHE A 144 11.81 -2.16 8.72
CA PHE A 144 12.51 -1.01 9.30
C PHE A 144 13.98 -1.04 8.90
N ILE A 145 14.56 0.13 8.66
CA ILE A 145 15.94 0.25 8.20
C ILE A 145 16.64 1.36 9.01
N ASP A 146 17.82 1.08 9.53
CA ASP A 146 18.71 2.11 10.06
C ASP A 146 19.42 2.82 8.89
N LEU A 147 19.07 4.08 8.66
CA LEU A 147 19.63 4.91 7.58
C LEU A 147 20.90 5.63 8.01
N THR A 148 21.20 5.67 9.30
CA THR A 148 22.25 6.52 9.88
C THR A 148 23.63 6.34 9.24
N PRO A 149 24.16 5.10 9.04
CA PRO A 149 25.44 4.90 8.39
C PRO A 149 25.42 5.25 6.89
N TYR A 150 24.26 5.10 6.24
CA TYR A 150 24.15 5.15 4.77
C TYR A 150 24.01 6.57 4.23
N ILE A 151 23.41 7.50 4.98
CA ILE A 151 23.30 8.91 4.62
C ILE A 151 24.68 9.50 4.35
N LYS A 152 25.66 9.20 5.22
CA LYS A 152 27.07 9.64 5.04
C LYS A 152 27.74 8.90 3.88
N HIS A 153 27.51 7.58 3.75
CA HIS A 153 28.09 6.74 2.71
C HIS A 153 27.68 7.19 1.32
N TYR A 154 26.37 7.36 1.08
CA TYR A 154 25.84 7.74 -0.24
C TYR A 154 25.88 9.26 -0.46
N LYS A 155 26.19 10.06 0.55
CA LYS A 155 26.11 11.55 0.50
C LYS A 155 24.75 12.05 0.01
N LEU A 156 23.68 11.36 0.40
CA LEU A 156 22.30 11.68 0.10
C LEU A 156 21.55 12.03 1.39
N SER A 157 20.49 12.84 1.27
CA SER A 157 19.53 12.98 2.37
C SER A 157 18.73 11.68 2.56
N ALA A 158 18.19 11.47 3.76
CA ALA A 158 17.37 10.30 4.05
C ALA A 158 16.17 10.20 3.10
N ASP A 159 15.51 11.33 2.82
CA ASP A 159 14.37 11.38 1.89
C ASP A 159 14.77 10.93 0.48
N LYS A 160 15.90 11.44 -0.04
CA LYS A 160 16.36 11.09 -1.39
C LYS A 160 16.79 9.63 -1.51
N LEU A 161 17.42 9.09 -0.46
CA LEU A 161 17.80 7.68 -0.42
C LEU A 161 16.54 6.78 -0.45
N ILE A 162 15.56 7.09 0.38
CA ILE A 162 14.29 6.35 0.42
C ILE A 162 13.51 6.52 -0.88
N GLU A 163 13.44 7.72 -1.45
CA GLU A 163 12.78 7.98 -2.73
C GLU A 163 13.34 7.07 -3.84
N ASN A 164 14.67 6.96 -3.94
CA ASN A 164 15.32 6.09 -4.93
C ASN A 164 14.92 4.61 -4.75
N ILE A 165 14.83 4.15 -3.50
CA ILE A 165 14.45 2.77 -3.18
C ILE A 165 12.98 2.50 -3.52
N LEU A 166 12.07 3.40 -3.14
CA LEU A 166 10.65 3.27 -3.46
C LEU A 166 10.43 3.28 -4.97
N PHE A 167 11.17 4.12 -5.70
CA PHE A 167 11.12 4.15 -7.16
C PHE A 167 11.63 2.84 -7.79
N GLU A 168 12.72 2.26 -7.25
CA GLU A 168 13.23 0.97 -7.74
C GLU A 168 12.24 -0.18 -7.47
N ILE A 169 11.59 -0.19 -6.28
CA ILE A 169 10.52 -1.15 -5.97
C ILE A 169 9.39 -1.01 -6.99
N LEU A 170 8.90 0.20 -7.21
CA LEU A 170 7.82 0.46 -8.17
C LEU A 170 8.20 0.03 -9.58
N LYS A 171 9.38 0.41 -10.06
CA LYS A 171 9.87 0.06 -11.40
C LYS A 171 10.05 -1.44 -11.59
N THR A 172 10.53 -2.14 -10.56
CA THR A 172 10.85 -3.57 -10.65
C THR A 172 9.64 -4.48 -10.45
N THR A 173 8.69 -4.05 -9.60
CA THR A 173 7.57 -4.90 -9.17
C THR A 173 6.20 -4.33 -9.50
N GLN A 174 6.10 -3.08 -9.93
CA GLN A 174 4.87 -2.32 -10.11
C GLN A 174 4.03 -2.18 -8.83
N ILE A 175 4.61 -2.47 -7.66
CA ILE A 175 3.99 -2.31 -6.36
C ILE A 175 4.38 -0.95 -5.80
N THR A 176 3.39 -0.16 -5.40
CA THR A 176 3.63 1.10 -4.67
C THR A 176 3.94 0.81 -3.21
N ALA A 177 4.85 1.62 -2.64
CA ALA A 177 5.17 1.56 -1.22
C ALA A 177 5.06 2.95 -0.59
N THR A 178 4.84 2.97 0.73
CA THR A 178 4.89 4.18 1.54
C THR A 178 6.03 4.08 2.52
N ALA A 179 6.67 5.21 2.84
CA ALA A 179 7.73 5.25 3.82
C ALA A 179 7.51 6.35 4.86
N GLY A 180 7.99 6.08 6.07
CA GLY A 180 8.12 7.08 7.12
C GLY A 180 9.57 7.17 7.56
N ILE A 181 10.08 8.38 7.76
CA ILE A 181 11.42 8.65 8.26
C ILE A 181 11.29 9.30 9.64
N GLY A 182 12.04 8.78 10.60
CA GLY A 182 12.05 9.29 11.96
C GLY A 182 13.42 9.23 12.62
N THR A 183 13.55 9.91 13.77
CA THR A 183 14.75 9.89 14.61
C THR A 183 14.86 8.61 15.46
N ASN A 184 13.81 7.81 15.49
CA ASN A 184 13.77 6.48 16.06
C ASN A 184 12.72 5.62 15.32
N LEU A 185 12.69 4.31 15.60
CA LEU A 185 11.79 3.35 14.93
C LEU A 185 10.30 3.69 15.13
N TYR A 186 9.93 4.14 16.34
CA TYR A 186 8.55 4.53 16.65
C TYR A 186 8.10 5.71 15.79
N LEU A 187 8.91 6.77 15.74
CA LEU A 187 8.59 7.96 14.95
C LEU A 187 8.59 7.68 13.44
N ALA A 188 9.49 6.80 12.96
CA ALA A 188 9.46 6.33 11.58
C ALA A 188 8.15 5.61 11.26
N LYS A 189 7.68 4.72 12.15
CA LYS A 189 6.38 4.02 11.98
C LYS A 189 5.21 5.00 11.98
N ILE A 190 5.16 5.92 12.94
CA ILE A 190 4.10 6.94 13.02
C ILE A 190 4.12 7.86 11.78
N ALA A 191 5.30 8.28 11.32
CA ALA A 191 5.44 9.07 10.10
C ALA A 191 4.85 8.34 8.89
N MET A 192 5.12 7.04 8.77
CA MET A 192 4.56 6.21 7.69
C MET A 192 3.03 6.08 7.80
N ASP A 193 2.52 5.67 8.97
CA ASP A 193 1.10 5.32 9.12
C ASP A 193 0.18 6.55 9.14
N ILE A 194 0.62 7.66 9.72
CA ILE A 194 -0.21 8.85 9.91
C ILE A 194 0.06 9.93 8.86
N LEU A 195 1.33 10.19 8.53
CA LEU A 195 1.67 11.26 7.61
C LEU A 195 1.71 10.76 6.16
N ALA A 196 2.51 9.73 5.85
CA ALA A 196 2.67 9.26 4.48
C ALA A 196 1.37 8.66 3.91
N LYS A 197 0.67 7.81 4.65
CA LYS A 197 -0.57 7.16 4.18
C LYS A 197 -1.75 8.13 4.00
N LYS A 198 -1.72 9.31 4.65
CA LYS A 198 -2.74 10.36 4.49
C LYS A 198 -2.42 11.38 3.40
N GLN A 199 -1.18 11.43 2.93
CA GLN A 199 -0.81 12.31 1.84
C GLN A 199 -1.37 11.77 0.52
N ASN A 200 -1.82 12.67 -0.33
CA ASN A 200 -2.07 12.32 -1.73
C ASN A 200 -0.76 11.85 -2.35
N ILE A 201 -0.84 10.77 -3.12
CA ILE A 201 0.29 10.25 -3.90
C ILE A 201 0.87 11.43 -4.70
N ASN A 202 2.17 11.72 -4.53
CA ASN A 202 2.84 12.73 -5.32
C ASN A 202 2.83 12.32 -6.81
N LYS A 203 3.25 13.23 -7.71
CA LYS A 203 3.27 12.99 -9.17
C LYS A 203 4.02 11.71 -9.58
N ASP A 204 4.94 11.24 -8.72
CA ASP A 204 5.78 10.06 -8.96
C ASP A 204 5.23 8.79 -8.31
N GLY A 205 4.03 8.83 -7.71
CA GLY A 205 3.42 7.67 -7.06
C GLY A 205 4.01 7.33 -5.68
N LEU A 206 4.85 8.20 -5.10
CA LEU A 206 5.57 7.97 -3.86
C LEU A 206 4.98 8.77 -2.70
N CYS A 207 4.96 8.18 -1.51
CA CYS A 207 4.50 8.82 -0.28
C CYS A 207 5.54 8.63 0.82
N ILE A 208 6.19 9.72 1.24
CA ILE A 208 7.19 9.73 2.31
C ILE A 208 6.76 10.73 3.38
N GLY A 209 6.65 10.27 4.63
CA GLY A 209 6.40 11.11 5.80
C GLY A 209 7.68 11.30 6.60
N TYR A 210 7.84 12.46 7.23
CA TYR A 210 8.93 12.73 8.15
C TYR A 210 8.39 13.15 9.53
N LEU A 211 8.99 12.63 10.60
CA LEU A 211 8.64 12.96 11.96
C LEU A 211 9.85 12.90 12.90
N ASP A 212 10.07 13.97 13.64
CA ASP A 212 10.95 14.01 14.78
C ASP A 212 10.16 14.29 16.08
N GLU A 213 10.83 14.30 17.22
CA GLU A 213 10.21 14.53 18.52
C GLU A 213 9.51 15.88 18.62
N MET A 214 10.06 16.93 17.99
CA MET A 214 9.50 18.27 18.01
C MET A 214 8.21 18.34 17.17
N LEU A 215 8.26 17.75 15.96
CA LEU A 215 7.09 17.68 15.08
C LEU A 215 6.00 16.79 15.66
N TYR A 216 6.39 15.68 16.28
CA TYR A 216 5.46 14.77 16.98
C TYR A 216 4.64 15.52 18.04
N ARG A 217 5.32 16.26 18.95
CA ARG A 217 4.67 17.05 20.00
C ARG A 217 3.77 18.19 19.49
N ARG A 218 4.03 18.68 18.27
CA ARG A 218 3.26 19.79 17.68
C ARG A 218 2.09 19.35 16.82
N LYS A 219 2.15 18.16 16.21
CA LYS A 219 1.15 17.72 15.21
C LYS A 219 0.26 16.58 15.67
N LEU A 220 0.67 15.85 16.69
CA LEU A 220 -0.01 14.68 17.25
C LEU A 220 -0.16 14.79 18.76
#